data_d79cc94a0fcc94757af7f112b4aa9300
#
_entry.id   d79cc94a0fcc94757af7f112b4aa9300
#
_cell.length_a   1.000
_cell.length_b   1.000
_cell.length_c   1.000
_cell.angle_alpha   90.00
_cell.angle_beta   90.00
_cell.angle_gamma   90.00
#
_symmetry.space_group_name_H-M   'P 1'
#
loop_
_entity.id
_entity.type
_entity.pdbx_description
1 polymer ?
#
loop_
_entity_poly.entity_id
_entity_poly.type
_entity_poly.pdbx_seq_one_letter_code
_entity_poly.pdbx_strand_id
1 'polypeptide(L)'
;MLSTPFAGTAPLTSLGSPQTRRAHVASIGKWMERELVKLRTEEERKGTSETHVLKAARAIYSVAFREVTRQVTVACAEWGTLLSKIFAVHSDLLDGMIAERERWLLAEAAARVTQQQAAD
;
A
#
# COMPACT_ATOMS: atom_id res chain seq x y z
N MET A 1 9.40 7.72 -2.92
CA MET A 1 8.39 7.30 -3.91
C MET A 1 8.68 5.90 -4.39
N LEU A 2 7.70 5.03 -4.36
CA LEU A 2 7.85 3.68 -4.89
C LEU A 2 7.89 3.73 -6.42
N SER A 3 8.91 3.13 -7.01
CA SER A 3 8.89 2.89 -8.44
C SER A 3 7.87 1.79 -8.75
N THR A 4 7.21 1.90 -9.90
CA THR A 4 6.25 0.90 -10.34
C THR A 4 6.97 -0.16 -11.19
N PRO A 5 7.35 -1.32 -10.61
CA PRO A 5 8.15 -2.31 -11.33
C PRO A 5 7.43 -2.94 -12.51
N PHE A 6 6.12 -2.69 -12.62
CA PHE A 6 5.27 -3.24 -13.67
C PHE A 6 4.92 -2.24 -14.76
N ALA A 7 5.48 -1.02 -14.69
CA ALA A 7 5.09 0.09 -15.57
C ALA A 7 5.28 -0.21 -17.07
N GLY A 8 6.30 -0.98 -17.44
CA GLY A 8 6.55 -1.35 -18.83
C GLY A 8 5.97 -2.70 -19.23
N THR A 9 5.30 -3.38 -18.32
CA THR A 9 4.79 -4.72 -18.56
C THR A 9 3.47 -4.66 -19.33
N ALA A 10 3.41 -5.32 -20.48
CA ALA A 10 2.17 -5.40 -21.24
C ALA A 10 1.11 -6.19 -20.46
N PRO A 11 -0.18 -5.79 -20.52
CA PRO A 11 -1.24 -6.56 -19.91
C PRO A 11 -1.30 -7.97 -20.49
N LEU A 12 -1.46 -8.97 -19.60
CA LEU A 12 -1.68 -10.33 -20.04
C LEU A 12 -3.10 -10.44 -20.58
N THR A 13 -3.22 -10.95 -21.81
CA THR A 13 -4.53 -11.16 -22.40
C THR A 13 -5.17 -12.43 -21.85
N SER A 14 -6.48 -12.59 -22.04
CA SER A 14 -7.17 -13.83 -21.73
C SER A 14 -6.62 -15.02 -22.52
N LEU A 15 -5.90 -14.74 -23.62
CA LEU A 15 -5.27 -15.74 -24.47
C LEU A 15 -3.85 -16.10 -24.00
N GLY A 16 -3.30 -15.39 -23.00
CA GLY A 16 -2.00 -15.73 -22.43
C GLY A 16 -2.00 -17.12 -21.82
N SER A 17 -0.83 -17.81 -21.83
CA SER A 17 -0.74 -19.14 -21.27
C SER A 17 -1.00 -19.11 -19.76
N PRO A 18 -1.58 -20.19 -19.20
CA PRO A 18 -1.77 -20.28 -17.74
C PRO A 18 -0.44 -20.18 -16.98
N GLN A 19 0.65 -20.71 -17.53
CA GLN A 19 1.97 -20.62 -16.92
C GLN A 19 2.48 -19.19 -16.87
N THR A 20 2.30 -18.43 -17.94
CA THR A 20 2.67 -17.01 -17.99
C THR A 20 1.88 -16.20 -16.95
N ARG A 21 0.59 -16.47 -16.82
CA ARG A 21 -0.25 -15.80 -15.82
C ARG A 21 0.19 -16.14 -14.40
N ARG A 22 0.48 -17.40 -14.12
CA ARG A 22 0.97 -17.84 -12.81
C ARG A 22 2.32 -17.21 -12.47
N ALA A 23 3.22 -17.13 -13.45
CA ALA A 23 4.53 -16.52 -13.28
C ALA A 23 4.37 -15.03 -12.96
N HIS A 24 3.44 -14.35 -13.62
CA HIS A 24 3.18 -12.93 -13.36
C HIS A 24 2.61 -12.69 -11.96
N VAL A 25 1.65 -13.51 -11.54
CA VAL A 25 1.09 -13.43 -10.18
C VAL A 25 2.18 -13.67 -9.13
N ALA A 26 3.03 -14.68 -9.35
CA ALA A 26 4.14 -14.95 -8.45
C ALA A 26 5.12 -13.78 -8.38
N SER A 27 5.37 -13.12 -9.51
CA SER A 27 6.23 -11.94 -9.57
C SER A 27 5.68 -10.78 -8.74
N ILE A 28 4.37 -10.53 -8.83
CA ILE A 28 3.71 -9.50 -8.02
C ILE A 28 3.85 -9.82 -6.54
N GLY A 29 3.56 -11.05 -6.16
CA GLY A 29 3.65 -11.51 -4.77
C GLY A 29 5.06 -11.38 -4.19
N LYS A 30 6.06 -11.79 -4.95
CA LYS A 30 7.47 -11.68 -4.53
C LYS A 30 7.91 -10.24 -4.38
N TRP A 31 7.52 -9.37 -5.31
CA TRP A 31 7.82 -7.95 -5.22
C TRP A 31 7.20 -7.36 -3.94
N MET A 32 5.93 -7.64 -3.69
CA MET A 32 5.22 -7.16 -2.52
C MET A 32 5.89 -7.60 -1.22
N GLU A 33 6.24 -8.89 -1.12
CA GLU A 33 6.93 -9.43 0.05
C GLU A 33 8.28 -8.77 0.28
N ARG A 34 9.08 -8.58 -0.78
CA ARG A 34 10.38 -7.92 -0.68
C ARG A 34 10.24 -6.49 -0.17
N GLU A 35 9.27 -5.74 -0.69
CA GLU A 35 9.06 -4.36 -0.26
C GLU A 35 8.61 -4.27 1.20
N LEU A 36 7.74 -5.20 1.64
CA LEU A 36 7.30 -5.25 3.03
C LEU A 36 8.45 -5.62 3.97
N VAL A 37 9.33 -6.53 3.55
CA VAL A 37 10.53 -6.89 4.34
C VAL A 37 11.47 -5.69 4.47
N LYS A 38 11.71 -4.97 3.37
CA LYS A 38 12.53 -3.76 3.40
C LYS A 38 11.96 -2.72 4.36
N LEU A 39 10.66 -2.51 4.32
CA LEU A 39 9.97 -1.57 5.20
C LEU A 39 10.16 -1.96 6.67
N ARG A 40 9.98 -3.23 7.00
CA ARG A 40 10.15 -3.74 8.35
C ARG A 40 11.58 -3.58 8.84
N THR A 41 12.55 -3.88 7.98
CA THR A 41 13.97 -3.74 8.31
C THR A 41 14.34 -2.28 8.56
N GLU A 42 13.83 -1.36 7.75
CA GLU A 42 14.05 0.07 7.95
C GLU A 42 13.42 0.58 9.24
N GLU A 43 12.22 0.11 9.56
CA GLU A 43 11.54 0.45 10.82
C GLU A 43 12.39 0.04 12.02
N GLU A 44 12.91 -1.18 12.03
CA GLU A 44 13.76 -1.69 13.10
C GLU A 44 15.05 -0.89 13.24
N ARG A 45 15.64 -0.51 12.11
CA ARG A 45 16.91 0.21 12.09
C ARG A 45 16.77 1.68 12.45
N LYS A 46 15.73 2.36 11.95
CA LYS A 46 15.57 3.81 12.08
C LYS A 46 14.59 4.25 13.16
N GLY A 47 13.82 3.32 13.72
CA GLY A 47 12.77 3.67 14.68
C GLY A 47 11.69 4.54 14.07
N THR A 48 11.27 4.24 12.85
CA THR A 48 10.28 5.01 12.10
C THR A 48 8.92 5.02 12.82
N SER A 49 8.17 6.10 12.70
CA SER A 49 6.87 6.21 13.33
C SER A 49 5.86 5.22 12.76
N GLU A 50 4.88 4.82 13.59
CA GLU A 50 3.80 3.92 13.21
C GLU A 50 3.05 4.40 11.96
N THR A 51 2.70 5.69 11.91
CA THR A 51 1.96 6.25 10.78
C THR A 51 2.77 6.26 9.50
N HIS A 52 4.08 6.47 9.59
CA HIS A 52 4.95 6.38 8.43
C HIS A 52 4.96 4.96 7.86
N VAL A 53 5.07 3.95 8.74
CA VAL A 53 5.04 2.54 8.34
C VAL A 53 3.71 2.18 7.68
N LEU A 54 2.59 2.64 8.26
CA LEU A 54 1.27 2.39 7.68
C LEU A 54 1.12 3.01 6.29
N LYS A 55 1.57 4.25 6.10
CA LYS A 55 1.53 4.91 4.79
C LYS A 55 2.39 4.18 3.76
N ALA A 56 3.58 3.76 4.16
CA ALA A 56 4.49 3.03 3.27
C ALA A 56 3.92 1.66 2.90
N ALA A 57 3.36 0.92 3.85
CA ALA A 57 2.72 -0.36 3.60
C ALA A 57 1.51 -0.20 2.65
N ARG A 58 0.69 0.82 2.89
CA ARG A 58 -0.44 1.12 2.02
C ARG A 58 0.01 1.39 0.59
N ALA A 59 1.10 2.13 0.40
CA ALA A 59 1.64 2.40 -0.93
C ALA A 59 2.08 1.11 -1.64
N ILE A 60 2.71 0.18 -0.92
CA ILE A 60 3.12 -1.11 -1.45
C ILE A 60 1.91 -1.91 -1.92
N TYR A 61 0.88 -2.04 -1.07
CA TYR A 61 -0.34 -2.76 -1.43
C TYR A 61 -1.07 -2.09 -2.60
N SER A 62 -1.05 -0.76 -2.68
CA SER A 62 -1.66 -0.03 -3.81
C SER A 62 -1.01 -0.37 -5.14
N VAL A 63 0.32 -0.44 -5.18
CA VAL A 63 1.05 -0.79 -6.41
C VAL A 63 0.67 -2.20 -6.85
N ALA A 64 0.69 -3.16 -5.93
CA ALA A 64 0.34 -4.54 -6.22
C ALA A 64 -1.13 -4.66 -6.69
N PHE A 65 -2.04 -3.99 -6.01
CA PHE A 65 -3.47 -4.03 -6.34
C PHE A 65 -3.75 -3.43 -7.72
N ARG A 66 -3.11 -2.31 -8.04
CA ARG A 66 -3.26 -1.68 -9.37
C ARG A 66 -2.85 -2.63 -10.48
N GLU A 67 -1.76 -3.36 -10.29
CA GLU A 67 -1.31 -4.33 -11.30
C GLU A 67 -2.30 -5.47 -11.46
N VAL A 68 -2.82 -6.02 -10.36
CA VAL A 68 -3.84 -7.07 -10.41
C VAL A 68 -5.09 -6.54 -11.12
N THR A 69 -5.55 -5.34 -10.79
CA THR A 69 -6.73 -4.72 -11.40
C THR A 69 -6.53 -4.50 -12.89
N ARG A 70 -5.32 -4.06 -13.29
CA ARG A 70 -5.00 -3.89 -14.71
C ARG A 70 -5.17 -5.19 -15.49
N GLN A 71 -4.66 -6.29 -14.94
CA GLN A 71 -4.78 -7.60 -15.58
C GLN A 71 -6.23 -8.09 -15.64
N VAL A 72 -6.97 -7.91 -14.56
CA VAL A 72 -8.39 -8.29 -14.50
C VAL A 72 -9.21 -7.48 -15.50
N THR A 73 -8.92 -6.18 -15.64
CA THR A 73 -9.63 -5.29 -16.56
C THR A 73 -9.48 -5.73 -18.02
N VAL A 74 -8.31 -6.26 -18.37
CA VAL A 74 -8.06 -6.80 -19.71
C VAL A 74 -8.95 -8.02 -19.98
N ALA A 75 -9.11 -8.88 -18.97
CA ALA A 75 -9.93 -10.09 -19.09
C ALA A 75 -11.43 -9.78 -19.02
N CYS A 76 -11.83 -8.83 -18.17
CA CYS A 76 -13.22 -8.44 -17.99
C CYS A 76 -13.30 -7.00 -17.44
N ALA A 77 -13.70 -6.06 -18.29
CA ALA A 77 -13.74 -4.64 -17.93
C ALA A 77 -14.68 -4.36 -16.75
N GLU A 78 -15.80 -5.04 -16.66
CA GLU A 78 -16.79 -4.86 -15.60
C GLU A 78 -16.22 -5.27 -14.24
N TRP A 79 -15.49 -6.39 -14.18
CA TRP A 79 -14.79 -6.82 -12.96
C TRP A 79 -13.72 -5.83 -12.55
N GLY A 80 -12.94 -5.35 -13.52
CA GLY A 80 -11.90 -4.35 -13.27
C GLY A 80 -12.47 -3.04 -12.73
N THR A 81 -13.59 -2.58 -13.29
CA THR A 81 -14.27 -1.36 -12.83
C THR A 81 -14.76 -1.52 -11.39
N LEU A 82 -15.39 -2.65 -11.10
CA LEU A 82 -15.90 -2.92 -9.73
C LEU A 82 -14.75 -2.98 -8.72
N LEU A 83 -13.68 -3.69 -9.05
CA LEU A 83 -12.50 -3.78 -8.16
C LEU A 83 -11.91 -2.40 -7.91
N SER A 84 -11.79 -1.57 -8.94
CA SER A 84 -11.27 -0.21 -8.78
C SER A 84 -12.12 0.63 -7.84
N LYS A 85 -13.44 0.52 -7.94
CA LYS A 85 -14.37 1.23 -7.04
C LYS A 85 -14.23 0.77 -5.60
N ILE A 86 -14.19 -0.54 -5.38
CA ILE A 86 -14.02 -1.12 -4.04
C ILE A 86 -12.69 -0.65 -3.43
N PHE A 87 -11.63 -0.72 -4.22
CA PHE A 87 -10.30 -0.31 -3.75
C PHE A 87 -10.26 1.18 -3.41
N ALA A 88 -10.88 2.03 -4.23
CA ALA A 88 -10.93 3.47 -3.97
C ALA A 88 -11.60 3.78 -2.62
N VAL A 89 -12.72 3.14 -2.35
CA VAL A 89 -13.44 3.33 -1.07
C VAL A 89 -12.59 2.82 0.11
N HIS A 90 -12.01 1.63 0.00
CA HIS A 90 -11.12 1.10 1.03
C HIS A 90 -9.91 1.99 1.28
N SER A 91 -9.31 2.50 0.21
CA SER A 91 -8.15 3.39 0.32
C SER A 91 -8.50 4.68 1.04
N ASP A 92 -9.66 5.26 0.73
CA ASP A 92 -10.12 6.47 1.39
C ASP A 92 -10.40 6.24 2.88
N LEU A 93 -10.98 5.09 3.22
CA LEU A 93 -11.21 4.72 4.62
C LEU A 93 -9.89 4.56 5.38
N LEU A 94 -8.91 3.88 4.77
CA LEU A 94 -7.59 3.71 5.38
C LEU A 94 -6.87 5.05 5.53
N ASP A 95 -6.91 5.89 4.52
CA ASP A 95 -6.31 7.22 4.58
C ASP A 95 -6.93 8.05 5.70
N GLY A 96 -8.25 7.98 5.85
CA GLY A 96 -8.96 8.65 6.93
C GLY A 96 -8.54 8.14 8.30
N MET A 97 -8.39 6.84 8.46
CA MET A 97 -7.95 6.23 9.72
C MET A 97 -6.51 6.61 10.05
N ILE A 98 -5.63 6.60 9.07
CA ILE A 98 -4.23 7.00 9.26
C ILE A 98 -4.15 8.49 9.66
N ALA A 99 -4.90 9.35 8.98
CA ALA A 99 -4.95 10.77 9.30
C ALA A 99 -5.47 11.02 10.71
N GLU A 100 -6.50 10.27 11.13
CA GLU A 100 -7.04 10.34 12.48
C GLU A 100 -6.00 9.92 13.52
N ARG A 101 -5.30 8.84 13.24
CA ARG A 101 -4.22 8.36 14.13
C ARG A 101 -3.11 9.39 14.27
N GLU A 102 -2.74 10.03 13.16
CA GLU A 102 -1.74 11.10 13.19
C GLU A 102 -2.18 12.28 14.05
N ARG A 103 -3.43 12.71 13.90
CA ARG A 103 -3.98 13.80 14.71
C ARG A 103 -3.97 13.46 16.20
N TRP A 104 -4.36 12.23 16.53
CA TRP A 104 -4.36 11.76 17.91
C TRP A 104 -2.94 11.76 18.51
N LEU A 105 -1.95 11.27 17.77
CA LEU A 105 -0.56 11.23 18.22
C LEU A 105 0.00 12.63 18.43
N LEU A 106 -0.31 13.55 17.53
CA LEU A 106 0.12 14.96 17.65
C LEU A 106 -0.54 15.63 18.86
N ALA A 107 -1.81 15.39 19.10
CA ALA A 107 -2.51 15.92 20.25
C ALA A 107 -1.94 15.36 21.56
N GLU A 108 -1.63 14.09 21.60
CA GLU A 108 -1.03 13.45 22.77
C GLU A 108 0.36 14.03 23.04
N ALA A 109 1.19 14.20 22.01
CA ALA A 109 2.51 14.81 22.15
C ALA A 109 2.43 16.24 22.67
N ALA A 110 1.48 17.03 22.16
CA ALA A 110 1.26 18.41 22.64
C ALA A 110 0.82 18.43 24.11
N ALA A 111 -0.05 17.50 24.52
CA ALA A 111 -0.50 17.39 25.91
C ALA A 111 0.66 17.05 26.84
N ARG A 112 1.57 16.17 26.44
CA ARG A 112 2.77 15.84 27.23
C ARG A 112 3.68 17.04 27.41
N VAL A 113 3.90 17.81 26.36
CA VAL A 113 4.72 19.03 26.43
C VAL A 113 4.10 20.02 27.43
N THR A 114 2.78 20.23 27.35
CA THR A 114 2.06 21.12 28.26
C THR A 114 2.19 20.65 29.71
N GLN A 115 2.06 19.35 29.96
CA GLN A 115 2.21 18.78 31.31
C GLN A 115 3.62 19.01 31.85
N GLN A 116 4.64 18.78 31.03
CA GLN A 116 6.03 19.01 31.45
C GLN A 116 6.29 20.48 31.78
N GLN A 117 5.77 21.38 30.97
CA GLN A 117 5.91 22.83 31.22
C GLN A 117 5.20 23.24 32.50
N ALA A 118 4.04 22.66 32.80
CA ALA A 118 3.31 22.96 34.02
C ALA A 118 4.00 22.37 35.26
N ALA A 119 4.75 21.27 35.12
CA ALA A 119 5.47 20.64 36.23
C ALA A 119 6.76 21.39 36.59
N ASP A 120 7.34 22.11 35.65
CA ASP A 120 8.53 22.93 35.86
C ASP A 120 8.13 24.32 36.42
#